data_909c43d0e3b1fff91470db2bb7a47c33
#
_entry.id   909c43d0e3b1fff91470db2bb7a47c33
#
_cell.length_a   1.000
_cell.length_b   1.000
_cell.length_c   1.000
_cell.angle_alpha   90.00
_cell.angle_beta   90.00
_cell.angle_gamma   90.00
#
_symmetry.space_group_name_H-M   'P 1'
#
loop_
_entity.id
_entity.type
_entity.pdbx_description
1 polymer ?
#
loop_
_entity_poly.entity_id
_entity_poly.type
_entity_poly.pdbx_seq_one_letter_code
_entity_poly.pdbx_strand_id
1 'polypeptide(L)'
;MRGGEVCCLKRDDNALTAVIEFLSAFALFLMILTAFLSLAQLQMGSNDPNVDRIDRSAVQGLDRLTSDEGWFVPMGADGLDYANSTSEWHLLGAVELDNGRVQTGLVKDGILDHQRIEALRNVSEENMALGLGLDVGYTLFLSIEIIESNTSSRVGVKLFSGGTDRSTASSSSTANRQFAQDGELLQVILEVHKGGNKNNDLHLTEIMIRPISSGPEWIEIYNPNDFALALRGWSLNHTSSSSASNLLFKEGVISGHSVLLLTGDASSQASGNASQVLDLSQESFLGVGSINLLADGRGVLSLRYTQLDEAQPYEIMNVEWGGDTGLFTSLGQSLGAERNSNGFGANWSTQQTPTPGDYL
;
A
#
# COMPACT_ATOMS: atom_id res chain seq x y z
N MET A 1 -49.37 83.55 47.41
CA MET A 1 -48.08 83.47 46.70
C MET A 1 -47.38 82.20 47.10
N ARG A 2 -47.35 81.19 46.21
CA ARG A 2 -46.69 79.94 46.45
C ARG A 2 -45.35 79.98 45.71
N GLY A 3 -44.27 80.03 46.49
CA GLY A 3 -42.94 79.93 45.94
C GLY A 3 -42.64 78.43 45.52
N GLY A 4 -42.33 78.23 44.23
CA GLY A 4 -41.92 76.97 43.72
C GLY A 4 -40.42 76.75 44.00
N GLU A 5 -40.07 75.76 44.80
CA GLU A 5 -38.71 75.33 44.93
C GLU A 5 -38.26 74.62 43.62
N VAL A 6 -37.27 75.17 42.96
CA VAL A 6 -36.59 74.56 41.83
C VAL A 6 -35.54 73.58 42.42
N CYS A 7 -35.88 72.36 42.37
CA CYS A 7 -34.93 71.24 42.72
C CYS A 7 -33.82 71.22 41.70
N CYS A 8 -32.65 71.76 41.99
CA CYS A 8 -31.42 71.59 41.21
C CYS A 8 -30.94 70.13 41.35
N LEU A 9 -31.20 69.35 40.32
CA LEU A 9 -30.57 68.07 40.12
C LEU A 9 -29.06 68.32 40.02
N LYS A 10 -28.33 68.08 41.11
CA LYS A 10 -26.84 67.99 41.10
C LYS A 10 -26.49 66.88 40.22
N ARG A 11 -25.89 67.19 39.09
CA ARG A 11 -25.28 66.16 38.17
C ARG A 11 -24.21 65.39 38.93
N ASP A 12 -24.47 64.12 39.13
CA ASP A 12 -23.54 63.26 39.87
C ASP A 12 -22.44 62.79 38.90
N ASP A 13 -21.46 63.66 38.63
CA ASP A 13 -20.34 63.39 37.73
C ASP A 13 -19.45 62.20 38.23
N ASN A 14 -19.52 61.94 39.55
CA ASN A 14 -18.79 60.79 40.13
C ASN A 14 -19.40 59.41 39.73
N ALA A 15 -20.75 59.40 39.60
CA ALA A 15 -21.41 58.15 39.15
C ALA A 15 -21.06 57.80 37.70
N LEU A 16 -20.99 58.84 36.84
CA LEU A 16 -20.60 58.64 35.44
C LEU A 16 -19.13 58.14 35.30
N THR A 17 -18.23 58.75 36.09
CA THR A 17 -16.81 58.35 36.13
C THR A 17 -16.66 56.92 36.58
N ALA A 18 -17.35 56.51 37.66
CA ALA A 18 -17.32 55.14 38.16
C ALA A 18 -17.84 54.11 37.14
N VAL A 19 -18.88 54.46 36.34
CA VAL A 19 -19.39 53.58 35.26
C VAL A 19 -18.37 53.45 34.14
N ILE A 20 -17.68 54.53 33.75
CA ILE A 20 -16.66 54.51 32.70
C ILE A 20 -15.44 53.68 33.15
N GLU A 21 -14.99 53.83 34.40
CA GLU A 21 -13.92 53.07 34.97
C GLU A 21 -14.24 51.54 35.03
N PHE A 22 -15.47 51.21 35.44
CA PHE A 22 -15.95 49.83 35.46
C PHE A 22 -15.98 49.21 34.05
N LEU A 23 -16.56 49.96 33.08
CA LEU A 23 -16.62 49.47 31.69
C LEU A 23 -15.24 49.30 31.07
N SER A 24 -14.28 50.19 31.38
CA SER A 24 -12.91 50.07 30.88
C SER A 24 -12.21 48.89 31.51
N ALA A 25 -12.34 48.66 32.81
CA ALA A 25 -11.78 47.49 33.49
C ALA A 25 -12.40 46.18 32.98
N PHE A 26 -13.71 46.17 32.75
CA PHE A 26 -14.42 45.01 32.19
C PHE A 26 -13.98 44.71 30.75
N ALA A 27 -13.83 45.72 29.89
CA ALA A 27 -13.33 45.57 28.55
C ALA A 27 -11.90 44.98 28.52
N LEU A 28 -11.03 45.47 29.40
CA LEU A 28 -9.66 45.00 29.57
C LEU A 28 -9.65 43.55 30.07
N PHE A 29 -10.51 43.19 31.01
CA PHE A 29 -10.68 41.82 31.48
C PHE A 29 -11.11 40.88 30.34
N LEU A 30 -12.10 41.27 29.52
CA LEU A 30 -12.52 40.46 28.37
C LEU A 30 -11.42 40.29 27.33
N MET A 31 -10.60 41.32 27.08
CA MET A 31 -9.44 41.19 26.17
C MET A 31 -8.40 40.20 26.72
N ILE A 32 -8.10 40.24 27.99
CA ILE A 32 -7.16 39.27 28.62
C ILE A 32 -7.75 37.88 28.59
N LEU A 33 -9.05 37.73 28.89
CA LEU A 33 -9.72 36.44 28.87
C LEU A 33 -9.74 35.81 27.46
N THR A 34 -10.04 36.60 26.44
CA THR A 34 -10.02 36.11 25.03
C THR A 34 -8.63 35.75 24.57
N ALA A 35 -7.61 36.53 24.93
CA ALA A 35 -6.23 36.23 24.65
C ALA A 35 -5.79 34.92 25.33
N PHE A 36 -6.17 34.74 26.60
CA PHE A 36 -5.87 33.51 27.34
C PHE A 36 -6.57 32.29 26.74
N LEU A 37 -7.87 32.41 26.37
CA LEU A 37 -8.60 31.33 25.73
C LEU A 37 -8.01 30.98 24.38
N SER A 38 -7.57 31.96 23.58
CA SER A 38 -6.90 31.71 22.29
C SER A 38 -5.56 30.99 22.47
N LEU A 39 -4.80 31.37 23.49
CA LEU A 39 -3.53 30.70 23.83
C LEU A 39 -3.76 29.27 24.34
N ALA A 40 -4.80 29.06 25.18
CA ALA A 40 -5.19 27.74 25.65
C ALA A 40 -5.65 26.85 24.49
N GLN A 41 -6.42 27.37 23.54
CA GLN A 41 -6.85 26.63 22.34
C GLN A 41 -5.66 26.25 21.46
N LEU A 42 -4.68 27.14 21.28
CA LEU A 42 -3.44 26.83 20.54
C LEU A 42 -2.64 25.72 21.22
N GLN A 43 -2.52 25.72 22.56
CA GLN A 43 -1.83 24.68 23.30
C GLN A 43 -2.60 23.35 23.31
N MET A 44 -3.94 23.37 23.39
CA MET A 44 -4.75 22.15 23.33
C MET A 44 -4.79 21.54 21.91
N GLY A 45 -4.74 22.37 20.86
CA GLY A 45 -4.71 21.91 19.48
C GLY A 45 -3.35 21.27 19.09
N SER A 46 -2.26 21.63 19.78
CA SER A 46 -0.93 21.03 19.55
C SER A 46 -0.71 19.70 20.29
N ASN A 47 -1.56 19.34 21.23
CA ASN A 47 -1.49 18.14 22.05
C ASN A 47 -2.65 17.18 21.73
N ASP A 48 -2.92 16.91 20.44
CA ASP A 48 -3.79 15.81 20.06
C ASP A 48 -3.05 14.50 20.33
N PRO A 49 -3.50 13.67 21.29
CA PRO A 49 -2.81 12.42 21.63
C PRO A 49 -2.73 11.44 20.46
N ASN A 50 -3.57 11.60 19.43
CA ASN A 50 -3.49 10.79 18.22
C ASN A 50 -2.33 11.27 17.31
N VAL A 51 -2.08 12.56 17.20
CA VAL A 51 -0.95 13.12 16.43
C VAL A 51 0.36 12.71 17.09
N ASP A 52 0.49 12.90 18.42
CA ASP A 52 1.68 12.46 19.17
C ASP A 52 1.95 10.95 19.01
N ARG A 53 0.91 10.14 18.92
CA ARG A 53 1.03 8.70 18.75
C ARG A 53 1.54 8.30 17.37
N ILE A 54 1.01 8.91 16.31
CA ILE A 54 1.46 8.70 14.93
C ILE A 54 2.91 9.17 14.75
N ASP A 55 3.27 10.36 15.26
CA ASP A 55 4.63 10.89 15.20
C ASP A 55 5.63 9.95 15.87
N ARG A 56 5.27 9.46 17.05
CA ARG A 56 6.08 8.48 17.77
C ARG A 56 6.21 7.17 17.01
N SER A 57 5.14 6.69 16.40
CA SER A 57 5.15 5.47 15.59
C SER A 57 6.06 5.61 14.36
N ALA A 58 6.02 6.75 13.67
CA ALA A 58 6.90 7.02 12.53
C ALA A 58 8.38 7.03 12.93
N VAL A 59 8.72 7.73 14.03
CA VAL A 59 10.11 7.81 14.51
C VAL A 59 10.59 6.43 14.99
N GLN A 60 9.80 5.70 15.77
CA GLN A 60 10.16 4.37 16.25
C GLN A 60 10.24 3.35 15.13
N GLY A 61 9.33 3.40 14.16
CA GLY A 61 9.36 2.55 12.98
C GLY A 61 10.63 2.78 12.15
N LEU A 62 10.97 4.04 11.88
CA LEU A 62 12.21 4.40 11.18
C LEU A 62 13.44 3.97 11.96
N ASP A 63 13.44 4.12 13.28
CA ASP A 63 14.55 3.68 14.11
C ASP A 63 14.76 2.16 14.02
N ARG A 64 13.70 1.36 14.12
CA ARG A 64 13.77 -0.09 13.93
C ARG A 64 14.25 -0.49 12.55
N LEU A 65 13.78 0.21 11.51
CA LEU A 65 14.19 -0.05 10.13
C LEU A 65 15.68 0.23 9.88
N THR A 66 16.26 1.20 10.60
CA THR A 66 17.58 1.73 10.34
C THR A 66 18.60 1.54 11.46
N SER A 67 18.29 0.76 12.48
CA SER A 67 19.19 0.49 13.62
C SER A 67 19.99 -0.80 13.48
N ASP A 68 19.41 -1.82 12.87
CA ASP A 68 20.01 -3.16 12.78
C ASP A 68 19.69 -3.88 11.47
N GLU A 69 20.12 -5.11 11.36
CA GLU A 69 19.88 -5.97 10.19
C GLU A 69 18.48 -6.60 10.15
N GLY A 70 17.68 -6.45 11.20
CA GLY A 70 16.39 -7.11 11.30
C GLY A 70 16.49 -8.62 11.48
N TRP A 71 15.35 -9.27 11.50
CA TRP A 71 15.24 -10.73 11.70
C TRP A 71 13.92 -11.28 11.17
N PHE A 72 13.88 -12.57 10.96
CA PHE A 72 12.69 -13.35 10.61
C PHE A 72 12.51 -14.51 11.57
N VAL A 73 11.26 -14.78 11.98
CA VAL A 73 10.86 -15.96 12.77
C VAL A 73 9.76 -16.68 12.01
N PRO A 74 9.98 -17.92 11.57
CA PRO A 74 8.96 -18.68 10.85
C PRO A 74 7.80 -19.07 11.76
N MET A 75 6.63 -19.32 11.18
CA MET A 75 5.48 -19.89 11.85
C MET A 75 5.67 -21.40 11.96
N GLY A 76 5.69 -21.93 13.15
CA GLY A 76 5.68 -23.38 13.43
C GLY A 76 4.26 -23.86 13.76
N ALA A 77 4.13 -25.15 14.04
CA ALA A 77 2.84 -25.78 14.38
C ALA A 77 2.20 -25.19 15.65
N ASP A 78 3.02 -24.75 16.61
CA ASP A 78 2.58 -24.24 17.91
C ASP A 78 2.71 -22.70 18.04
N GLY A 79 2.91 -22.00 16.92
CA GLY A 79 3.13 -20.55 16.86
C GLY A 79 4.52 -20.19 16.32
N LEU A 80 5.04 -19.00 16.69
CA LEU A 80 6.32 -18.53 16.19
C LEU A 80 7.49 -19.41 16.71
N ASP A 81 8.30 -19.92 15.80
CA ASP A 81 9.45 -20.77 16.08
C ASP A 81 10.74 -19.95 16.22
N TYR A 82 10.97 -19.42 17.41
CA TYR A 82 12.15 -18.61 17.71
C TYR A 82 13.48 -19.39 17.62
N ALA A 83 13.46 -20.72 17.68
CA ALA A 83 14.67 -21.55 17.56
C ALA A 83 15.22 -21.52 16.13
N ASN A 84 14.36 -21.30 15.14
CA ASN A 84 14.71 -21.18 13.74
C ASN A 84 14.70 -19.73 13.23
N SER A 85 14.82 -18.76 14.14
CA SER A 85 14.96 -17.34 13.76
C SER A 85 16.26 -17.08 13.00
N THR A 86 16.23 -16.15 12.03
CA THR A 86 17.39 -15.76 11.24
C THR A 86 17.45 -14.24 11.04
N SER A 87 18.66 -13.68 11.02
CA SER A 87 18.90 -12.29 10.59
C SER A 87 19.02 -12.14 9.07
N GLU A 88 19.07 -13.27 8.35
CA GLU A 88 19.20 -13.28 6.89
C GLU A 88 17.83 -13.31 6.20
N TRP A 89 16.86 -12.57 6.74
CA TRP A 89 15.50 -12.47 6.20
C TRP A 89 15.48 -12.05 4.72
N HIS A 90 16.46 -11.27 4.29
CA HIS A 90 16.59 -10.77 2.93
C HIS A 90 16.89 -11.83 1.87
N LEU A 91 17.28 -13.03 2.28
CA LEU A 91 17.49 -14.17 1.37
C LEU A 91 16.23 -15.02 1.17
N LEU A 92 15.15 -14.71 1.91
CA LEU A 92 13.89 -15.45 1.85
C LEU A 92 12.97 -14.89 0.79
N GLY A 93 12.20 -15.77 0.16
CA GLY A 93 11.17 -15.38 -0.80
C GLY A 93 9.91 -14.85 -0.11
N ALA A 94 9.04 -14.19 -0.90
CA ALA A 94 7.81 -13.58 -0.38
C ALA A 94 6.89 -14.60 0.32
N VAL A 95 6.78 -15.81 -0.20
CA VAL A 95 5.96 -16.90 0.39
C VAL A 95 6.49 -17.32 1.76
N GLU A 96 7.82 -17.38 1.90
CA GLU A 96 8.44 -17.75 3.17
C GLU A 96 8.25 -16.63 4.21
N LEU A 97 8.46 -15.38 3.80
CA LEU A 97 8.29 -14.21 4.66
C LEU A 97 6.83 -13.99 5.11
N ASP A 98 5.86 -14.34 4.25
CA ASP A 98 4.44 -14.26 4.60
C ASP A 98 4.03 -15.34 5.61
N ASN A 99 4.78 -16.45 5.66
CA ASN A 99 4.59 -17.56 6.60
C ASN A 99 5.39 -17.38 7.90
N GLY A 100 5.47 -16.18 8.42
CA GLY A 100 6.20 -15.89 9.65
C GLY A 100 6.05 -14.43 10.10
N ARG A 101 6.96 -14.02 10.97
CA ARG A 101 7.07 -12.64 11.42
C ARG A 101 8.43 -12.08 11.04
N VAL A 102 8.42 -11.01 10.26
CA VAL A 102 9.64 -10.31 9.85
C VAL A 102 9.73 -8.94 10.54
N GLN A 103 10.89 -8.62 11.09
CA GLN A 103 11.29 -7.25 11.39
C GLN A 103 12.32 -6.85 10.34
N THR A 104 11.93 -6.00 9.41
CA THR A 104 12.84 -5.50 8.39
C THR A 104 13.85 -4.54 9.00
N GLY A 105 15.13 -4.85 8.85
CA GLY A 105 16.23 -3.97 9.20
C GLY A 105 17.13 -3.81 7.98
N LEU A 106 17.55 -2.59 7.68
CA LEU A 106 18.29 -2.26 6.46
C LEU A 106 19.76 -2.02 6.69
N VAL A 107 20.21 -1.94 7.95
CA VAL A 107 21.58 -1.54 8.29
C VAL A 107 22.41 -2.76 8.69
N LYS A 108 23.54 -2.92 8.02
CA LYS A 108 24.59 -3.85 8.39
C LYS A 108 25.91 -3.10 8.53
N ASP A 109 26.61 -3.33 9.62
CA ASP A 109 27.90 -2.66 9.92
C ASP A 109 27.82 -1.12 9.85
N GLY A 110 26.67 -0.52 10.14
CA GLY A 110 26.43 0.93 10.16
C GLY A 110 26.14 1.57 8.81
N ILE A 111 26.01 0.79 7.74
CA ILE A 111 25.63 1.24 6.40
C ILE A 111 24.36 0.56 5.91
N LEU A 112 23.67 1.19 4.96
CA LEU A 112 22.50 0.58 4.32
C LEU A 112 22.94 -0.54 3.39
N ASP A 113 22.35 -1.72 3.58
CA ASP A 113 22.63 -2.91 2.78
C ASP A 113 21.70 -2.94 1.54
N HIS A 114 22.29 -2.89 0.35
CA HIS A 114 21.53 -2.92 -0.91
C HIS A 114 20.71 -4.21 -1.10
N GLN A 115 21.21 -5.36 -0.64
CA GLN A 115 20.48 -6.62 -0.75
C GLN A 115 19.22 -6.61 0.11
N ARG A 116 19.29 -5.98 1.29
CA ARG A 116 18.14 -5.80 2.17
C ARG A 116 17.13 -4.81 1.61
N ILE A 117 17.60 -3.74 0.97
CA ILE A 117 16.72 -2.79 0.26
C ILE A 117 15.97 -3.50 -0.87
N GLU A 118 16.65 -4.30 -1.70
CA GLU A 118 16.01 -5.07 -2.77
C GLU A 118 15.01 -6.11 -2.22
N ALA A 119 15.35 -6.74 -1.11
CA ALA A 119 14.49 -7.75 -0.47
C ALA A 119 13.20 -7.18 0.14
N LEU A 120 13.09 -5.86 0.33
CA LEU A 120 11.82 -5.24 0.76
C LEU A 120 10.66 -5.58 -0.18
N ARG A 121 10.94 -5.85 -1.46
CA ARG A 121 9.92 -6.25 -2.45
C ARG A 121 9.26 -7.60 -2.15
N ASN A 122 9.90 -8.41 -1.32
CA ASN A 122 9.37 -9.70 -0.87
C ASN A 122 8.54 -9.59 0.42
N VAL A 123 8.53 -8.43 1.08
CA VAL A 123 7.80 -8.20 2.33
C VAL A 123 6.48 -7.51 2.02
N SER A 124 5.37 -8.04 2.52
CA SER A 124 4.09 -7.36 2.41
C SER A 124 4.03 -6.11 3.30
N GLU A 125 3.23 -5.11 2.88
CA GLU A 125 3.05 -3.89 3.68
C GLU A 125 2.57 -4.21 5.10
N GLU A 126 1.68 -5.21 5.24
CA GLU A 126 1.15 -5.65 6.54
C GLU A 126 2.25 -6.23 7.42
N ASN A 127 3.09 -7.12 6.87
CA ASN A 127 4.22 -7.70 7.60
C ASN A 127 5.26 -6.65 7.96
N MET A 128 5.51 -5.69 7.07
CA MET A 128 6.40 -4.57 7.37
C MET A 128 5.84 -3.70 8.49
N ALA A 129 4.57 -3.32 8.44
CA ALA A 129 3.93 -2.53 9.49
C ALA A 129 4.00 -3.22 10.85
N LEU A 130 3.71 -4.53 10.90
CA LEU A 130 3.83 -5.35 12.11
C LEU A 130 5.27 -5.42 12.62
N GLY A 131 6.23 -5.64 11.73
CA GLY A 131 7.67 -5.71 12.06
C GLY A 131 8.20 -4.41 12.63
N LEU A 132 7.79 -3.28 12.07
CA LEU A 132 8.12 -1.95 12.56
C LEU A 132 7.35 -1.58 13.85
N GLY A 133 6.39 -2.40 14.27
CA GLY A 133 5.61 -2.20 15.50
C GLY A 133 4.59 -1.08 15.37
N LEU A 134 4.07 -0.89 14.18
CA LEU A 134 2.96 0.02 13.97
C LEU A 134 1.66 -0.54 14.56
N ASP A 135 0.80 0.34 15.02
CA ASP A 135 -0.50 -0.05 15.56
C ASP A 135 -1.42 -0.61 14.45
N VAL A 136 -2.33 -1.49 14.85
CA VAL A 136 -3.36 -2.02 13.95
C VAL A 136 -4.18 -0.87 13.33
N GLY A 137 -4.30 -0.87 12.02
CA GLY A 137 -4.99 0.18 11.26
C GLY A 137 -4.09 1.34 10.83
N TYR A 138 -2.79 1.30 11.13
CA TYR A 138 -1.82 2.16 10.49
C TYR A 138 -1.30 1.49 9.21
N THR A 139 -1.14 2.31 8.20
CA THR A 139 -0.50 1.99 6.94
C THR A 139 0.80 2.78 6.82
N LEU A 140 1.66 2.39 5.91
CA LEU A 140 2.94 3.06 5.73
C LEU A 140 3.24 3.31 4.26
N PHE A 141 4.07 4.31 4.01
CA PHE A 141 4.78 4.50 2.76
C PHE A 141 6.27 4.63 3.06
N LEU A 142 7.09 3.86 2.36
CA LEU A 142 8.54 3.86 2.52
C LEU A 142 9.19 4.29 1.20
N SER A 143 10.13 5.23 1.28
CA SER A 143 10.96 5.64 0.14
C SER A 143 12.43 5.69 0.54
N ILE A 144 13.29 5.17 -0.33
CA ILE A 144 14.75 5.22 -0.20
C ILE A 144 15.29 5.81 -1.48
N GLU A 145 15.91 6.98 -1.40
CA GLU A 145 16.34 7.78 -2.54
C GLU A 145 17.77 8.28 -2.38
N ILE A 146 18.50 8.36 -3.48
CA ILE A 146 19.83 8.97 -3.55
C ILE A 146 19.66 10.48 -3.73
N ILE A 147 19.93 11.27 -2.70
CA ILE A 147 19.77 12.73 -2.73
C ILE A 147 21.04 13.47 -3.17
N GLU A 148 22.21 12.87 -2.95
CA GLU A 148 23.49 13.37 -3.45
C GLU A 148 24.35 12.22 -3.96
N SER A 149 25.08 12.40 -5.04
CA SER A 149 26.01 11.42 -5.60
C SER A 149 27.14 12.11 -6.37
N ASN A 150 28.31 11.51 -6.35
CA ASN A 150 29.44 11.89 -7.22
C ASN A 150 29.13 11.70 -8.71
N THR A 151 28.10 10.91 -9.03
CA THR A 151 27.60 10.66 -10.38
C THR A 151 26.21 11.31 -10.53
N SER A 152 26.13 12.39 -11.32
CA SER A 152 24.91 13.20 -11.45
C SER A 152 23.68 12.43 -11.92
N SER A 153 23.84 11.35 -12.70
CA SER A 153 22.75 10.51 -13.18
C SER A 153 22.12 9.63 -12.09
N ARG A 154 22.76 9.54 -10.92
CA ARG A 154 22.23 8.78 -9.80
C ARG A 154 21.43 9.61 -8.82
N VAL A 155 21.56 10.93 -8.85
CA VAL A 155 20.76 11.83 -7.99
C VAL A 155 19.29 11.75 -8.37
N GLY A 156 18.43 11.55 -7.39
CA GLY A 156 16.99 11.35 -7.57
C GLY A 156 16.58 9.91 -7.91
N VAL A 157 17.54 8.97 -7.97
CA VAL A 157 17.22 7.56 -8.18
C VAL A 157 16.61 6.99 -6.90
N LYS A 158 15.39 6.45 -7.02
CA LYS A 158 14.73 5.72 -5.96
C LYS A 158 15.20 4.26 -5.97
N LEU A 159 15.80 3.84 -4.88
CA LEU A 159 16.21 2.45 -4.67
C LEU A 159 14.99 1.59 -4.27
N PHE A 160 14.07 2.21 -3.54
CA PHE A 160 12.79 1.61 -3.16
C PHE A 160 11.74 2.72 -3.00
N SER A 161 10.49 2.45 -3.36
CA SER A 161 9.37 3.36 -3.11
C SER A 161 8.06 2.59 -3.16
N GLY A 162 7.39 2.41 -2.02
CA GLY A 162 6.15 1.64 -2.01
C GLY A 162 5.36 1.83 -0.71
N GLY A 163 4.12 1.35 -0.74
CA GLY A 163 3.17 1.41 0.37
C GLY A 163 1.91 2.23 0.06
N THR A 164 1.15 2.52 1.09
CA THR A 164 -0.14 3.21 1.00
C THR A 164 0.02 4.71 0.82
N ASP A 165 -0.69 5.30 -0.15
CA ASP A 165 -0.73 6.75 -0.38
C ASP A 165 -1.47 7.47 0.77
N ARG A 166 -0.92 8.60 1.19
CA ARG A 166 -1.49 9.47 2.23
C ARG A 166 -2.68 10.31 1.78
N SER A 167 -3.04 10.34 0.49
CA SER A 167 -4.03 11.31 -0.06
C SER A 167 -5.39 11.26 0.60
N THR A 168 -5.81 10.10 1.12
CA THR A 168 -7.08 9.90 1.83
C THR A 168 -6.91 9.62 3.31
N ALA A 169 -5.69 9.73 3.84
CA ALA A 169 -5.41 9.51 5.25
C ALA A 169 -6.01 10.60 6.13
N SER A 170 -6.57 10.22 7.27
CA SER A 170 -7.10 11.16 8.27
C SER A 170 -6.00 11.88 9.04
N SER A 171 -4.85 11.26 9.18
CA SER A 171 -3.62 11.82 9.75
C SER A 171 -2.40 11.09 9.20
N SER A 172 -1.28 11.81 9.12
CA SER A 172 -0.03 11.29 8.58
C SER A 172 1.15 11.92 9.32
N SER A 173 2.20 11.14 9.54
CA SER A 173 3.47 11.62 10.07
C SER A 173 4.62 11.06 9.26
N THR A 174 5.68 11.85 9.12
CA THR A 174 6.86 11.52 8.33
C THR A 174 8.11 11.58 9.19
N ALA A 175 8.88 10.52 9.20
CA ALA A 175 10.22 10.47 9.76
C ALA A 175 11.25 10.23 8.64
N ASN A 176 12.44 10.83 8.75
CA ASN A 176 13.50 10.63 7.78
C ASN A 176 14.87 10.45 8.44
N ARG A 177 15.77 9.75 7.75
CA ARG A 177 17.16 9.53 8.16
C ARG A 177 18.07 9.51 6.93
N GLN A 178 19.27 10.07 7.07
CA GLN A 178 20.25 10.13 5.99
C GLN A 178 21.44 9.23 6.32
N PHE A 179 22.00 8.62 5.27
CA PHE A 179 23.16 7.74 5.31
C PHE A 179 24.17 8.18 4.25
N ALA A 180 25.39 8.43 4.67
CA ALA A 180 26.49 8.71 3.74
C ALA A 180 27.31 7.41 3.54
N GLN A 181 27.32 6.88 2.32
CA GLN A 181 28.07 5.69 1.96
C GLN A 181 28.48 5.71 0.50
N ASP A 182 29.64 5.16 0.18
CA ASP A 182 30.15 4.98 -1.19
C ASP A 182 30.14 6.24 -2.06
N GLY A 183 30.25 7.42 -1.44
CA GLY A 183 30.23 8.72 -2.12
C GLY A 183 28.82 9.19 -2.51
N GLU A 184 27.81 8.58 -1.94
CA GLU A 184 26.41 8.94 -2.08
C GLU A 184 25.82 9.32 -0.73
N LEU A 185 24.81 10.20 -0.75
CA LEU A 185 23.95 10.48 0.38
C LEU A 185 22.56 9.92 0.09
N LEU A 186 22.18 8.90 0.86
CA LEU A 186 20.88 8.26 0.76
C LEU A 186 19.94 8.83 1.81
N GLN A 187 18.69 9.01 1.44
CA GLN A 187 17.61 9.39 2.35
C GLN A 187 16.59 8.27 2.46
N VAL A 188 16.31 7.84 3.68
CA VAL A 188 15.23 6.92 4.03
C VAL A 188 14.10 7.74 4.61
N ILE A 189 12.91 7.65 4.01
CA ILE A 189 11.69 8.35 4.44
C ILE A 189 10.65 7.30 4.77
N LEU A 190 10.16 7.32 5.99
CA LEU A 190 9.01 6.53 6.44
C LEU A 190 7.86 7.46 6.73
N GLU A 191 6.77 7.31 6.00
CA GLU A 191 5.49 7.95 6.30
C GLU A 191 4.56 6.91 6.95
N VAL A 192 3.91 7.29 8.05
CA VAL A 192 2.91 6.46 8.72
C VAL A 192 1.57 7.16 8.63
N HIS A 193 0.53 6.44 8.22
CA HIS A 193 -0.79 6.98 7.98
C HIS A 193 -1.85 6.27 8.80
N LYS A 194 -2.89 7.02 9.18
CA LYS A 194 -4.13 6.45 9.71
C LYS A 194 -5.19 6.48 8.60
N GLY A 195 -5.52 5.31 8.05
CA GLY A 195 -6.26 5.21 6.80
C GLY A 195 -5.35 5.49 5.60
N GLY A 196 -5.92 5.86 4.49
CA GLY A 196 -5.24 6.09 3.22
C GLY A 196 -5.77 5.16 2.13
N ASN A 197 -5.58 5.57 0.88
CA ASN A 197 -5.93 4.75 -0.26
C ASN A 197 -4.83 3.70 -0.46
N LYS A 198 -5.19 2.44 -0.36
CA LYS A 198 -4.33 1.36 -0.83
C LYS A 198 -4.39 1.37 -2.36
N ASN A 199 -3.35 1.87 -2.99
CA ASN A 199 -3.20 1.80 -4.45
C ASN A 199 -2.51 0.46 -4.79
N ASN A 200 -3.22 -0.62 -4.49
CA ASN A 200 -2.67 -1.97 -4.49
C ASN A 200 -3.29 -2.83 -5.59
N ASP A 201 -3.52 -2.25 -6.74
CA ASP A 201 -4.16 -2.97 -7.84
C ASP A 201 -3.17 -3.94 -8.49
N LEU A 202 -3.52 -5.21 -8.46
CA LEU A 202 -2.91 -6.21 -9.33
C LEU A 202 -3.45 -6.04 -10.75
N HIS A 203 -2.65 -6.39 -11.73
CA HIS A 203 -3.04 -6.27 -13.14
C HIS A 203 -3.02 -7.63 -13.84
N LEU A 204 -4.06 -7.89 -14.63
CA LEU A 204 -3.99 -8.93 -15.66
C LEU A 204 -3.11 -8.40 -16.80
N THR A 205 -2.09 -9.13 -17.18
CA THR A 205 -1.12 -8.69 -18.20
C THR A 205 -1.21 -9.50 -19.48
N GLU A 206 -1.37 -10.81 -19.37
CA GLU A 206 -1.49 -11.66 -20.53
C GLU A 206 -2.37 -12.89 -20.24
N ILE A 207 -3.08 -13.39 -21.23
CA ILE A 207 -3.86 -14.63 -21.13
C ILE A 207 -3.66 -15.48 -22.39
N MET A 208 -3.45 -16.79 -22.20
CA MET A 208 -3.38 -17.79 -23.24
C MET A 208 -4.65 -18.63 -23.22
N ILE A 209 -5.49 -18.47 -24.24
CA ILE A 209 -6.77 -19.17 -24.34
C ILE A 209 -6.64 -20.42 -25.19
N ARG A 210 -5.83 -20.34 -26.26
CA ARG A 210 -5.70 -21.40 -27.26
C ARG A 210 -4.23 -21.79 -27.48
N PRO A 211 -3.64 -22.55 -26.55
CA PRO A 211 -2.24 -22.96 -26.66
C PRO A 211 -2.01 -23.93 -27.86
N ILE A 212 -0.77 -24.00 -28.34
CA ILE A 212 -0.39 -24.94 -29.38
C ILE A 212 -0.31 -26.34 -28.77
N SER A 213 -0.82 -27.35 -29.50
CA SER A 213 -0.50 -28.78 -29.28
C SER A 213 -0.66 -29.28 -27.85
N SER A 214 -1.80 -29.13 -27.23
CA SER A 214 -2.07 -29.57 -25.85
C SER A 214 -1.24 -28.87 -24.74
N GLY A 215 -0.65 -27.71 -25.01
CA GLY A 215 -0.11 -26.86 -23.97
C GLY A 215 -1.21 -26.40 -23.00
N PRO A 216 -0.87 -26.03 -21.77
CA PRO A 216 -1.85 -25.52 -20.85
C PRO A 216 -2.30 -24.10 -21.19
N GLU A 217 -3.55 -23.77 -20.89
CA GLU A 217 -4.02 -22.39 -20.80
C GLU A 217 -3.38 -21.73 -19.60
N TRP A 218 -3.20 -20.41 -19.65
CA TRP A 218 -2.64 -19.69 -18.51
C TRP A 218 -3.11 -18.25 -18.46
N ILE A 219 -3.04 -17.68 -17.27
CA ILE A 219 -3.38 -16.32 -16.92
C ILE A 219 -2.19 -15.70 -16.19
N GLU A 220 -1.80 -14.51 -16.59
CA GLU A 220 -0.71 -13.79 -15.99
C GLU A 220 -1.24 -12.60 -15.16
N ILE A 221 -0.74 -12.49 -13.92
CA ILE A 221 -1.05 -11.41 -12.99
C ILE A 221 0.24 -10.74 -12.57
N TYR A 222 0.32 -9.43 -12.71
CA TYR A 222 1.47 -8.62 -12.35
C TYR A 222 1.18 -7.75 -11.12
N ASN A 223 2.16 -7.68 -10.22
CA ASN A 223 2.17 -6.74 -9.11
C ASN A 223 3.03 -5.51 -9.46
N PRO A 224 2.44 -4.34 -9.73
CA PRO A 224 3.18 -3.13 -10.07
C PRO A 224 3.80 -2.41 -8.88
N ASN A 225 3.48 -2.85 -7.66
CA ASN A 225 3.93 -2.20 -6.44
C ASN A 225 5.34 -2.63 -6.05
N ASP A 226 6.04 -1.81 -5.27
CA ASP A 226 7.35 -2.17 -4.73
C ASP A 226 7.25 -3.24 -3.63
N PHE A 227 6.14 -3.27 -2.88
CA PHE A 227 5.88 -4.29 -1.86
C PHE A 227 5.21 -5.54 -2.41
N ALA A 228 5.44 -6.66 -1.76
CA ALA A 228 4.66 -7.86 -1.98
C ALA A 228 3.17 -7.63 -1.63
N LEU A 229 2.28 -8.20 -2.43
CA LEU A 229 0.84 -8.18 -2.20
C LEU A 229 0.32 -9.56 -1.86
N ALA A 230 -0.42 -9.66 -0.76
CA ALA A 230 -1.18 -10.87 -0.43
C ALA A 230 -2.34 -11.04 -1.40
N LEU A 231 -2.54 -12.28 -1.88
CA LEU A 231 -3.63 -12.61 -2.79
C LEU A 231 -4.99 -12.76 -2.09
N ARG A 232 -5.00 -12.82 -0.78
CA ARG A 232 -6.23 -12.95 0.00
C ARG A 232 -7.19 -11.81 -0.29
N GLY A 233 -8.44 -12.19 -0.63
CA GLY A 233 -9.49 -11.23 -1.02
C GLY A 233 -9.55 -10.96 -2.53
N TRP A 234 -8.53 -11.35 -3.28
CA TRP A 234 -8.57 -11.29 -4.74
C TRP A 234 -9.34 -12.49 -5.31
N SER A 235 -9.95 -12.29 -6.47
CA SER A 235 -10.65 -13.36 -7.18
C SER A 235 -10.57 -13.17 -8.68
N LEU A 236 -10.62 -14.29 -9.41
CA LEU A 236 -10.81 -14.34 -10.84
C LEU A 236 -12.21 -14.86 -11.14
N ASN A 237 -12.93 -14.17 -12.00
CA ASN A 237 -14.23 -14.59 -12.48
C ASN A 237 -14.16 -14.75 -14.00
N HIS A 238 -14.44 -15.96 -14.48
CA HIS A 238 -14.57 -16.26 -15.89
C HIS A 238 -16.03 -16.54 -16.23
N THR A 239 -16.52 -15.89 -17.27
CA THR A 239 -17.86 -16.14 -17.82
C THR A 239 -17.78 -16.40 -19.31
N SER A 240 -18.53 -17.39 -19.77
CA SER A 240 -18.71 -17.71 -21.17
C SER A 240 -20.20 -17.78 -21.50
N SER A 241 -20.55 -18.03 -22.76
CA SER A 241 -21.94 -18.22 -23.16
C SER A 241 -22.66 -19.39 -22.48
N SER A 242 -21.91 -20.35 -21.95
CA SER A 242 -22.44 -21.61 -21.39
C SER A 242 -22.07 -21.86 -19.93
N SER A 243 -21.12 -21.16 -19.38
CA SER A 243 -20.63 -21.40 -18.02
C SER A 243 -20.11 -20.12 -17.36
N ALA A 244 -20.14 -20.14 -16.02
CA ALA A 244 -19.46 -19.17 -15.17
C ALA A 244 -18.64 -19.93 -14.13
N SER A 245 -17.42 -19.50 -13.92
CA SER A 245 -16.51 -20.04 -12.90
C SER A 245 -15.85 -18.92 -12.13
N ASN A 246 -15.54 -19.17 -10.87
CA ASN A 246 -14.91 -18.20 -9.99
C ASN A 246 -13.84 -18.88 -9.16
N LEU A 247 -12.69 -18.22 -9.04
CA LEU A 247 -11.59 -18.63 -8.20
C LEU A 247 -11.32 -17.54 -7.19
N LEU A 248 -11.52 -17.83 -5.91
CA LEU A 248 -11.21 -16.93 -4.80
C LEU A 248 -9.88 -17.36 -4.17
N PHE A 249 -8.92 -16.45 -4.14
CA PHE A 249 -7.64 -16.69 -3.48
C PHE A 249 -7.80 -16.60 -1.95
N LYS A 250 -7.36 -17.63 -1.24
CA LYS A 250 -7.29 -17.65 0.23
C LYS A 250 -5.91 -17.33 0.76
N GLU A 251 -4.91 -17.70 0.00
CA GLU A 251 -3.50 -17.63 0.37
C GLU A 251 -2.68 -17.25 -0.86
N GLY A 252 -1.43 -17.00 -0.64
CA GLY A 252 -0.48 -16.63 -1.69
C GLY A 252 -0.10 -15.16 -1.63
N VAL A 253 1.04 -14.88 -2.23
CA VAL A 253 1.63 -13.54 -2.24
C VAL A 253 2.39 -13.36 -3.55
N ILE A 254 2.34 -12.16 -4.12
CA ILE A 254 3.14 -11.79 -5.28
C ILE A 254 4.16 -10.74 -4.85
N SER A 255 5.45 -11.02 -5.05
CA SER A 255 6.52 -10.06 -4.78
C SER A 255 6.33 -8.75 -5.55
N GLY A 256 6.92 -7.68 -5.06
CA GLY A 256 6.93 -6.39 -5.77
C GLY A 256 7.57 -6.51 -7.15
N HIS A 257 6.97 -5.87 -8.14
CA HIS A 257 7.39 -5.90 -9.55
C HIS A 257 7.56 -7.30 -10.13
N SER A 258 6.73 -8.25 -9.69
CA SER A 258 6.79 -9.66 -10.08
C SER A 258 5.51 -10.12 -10.73
N VAL A 259 5.64 -11.23 -11.43
CA VAL A 259 4.55 -11.91 -12.15
C VAL A 259 4.17 -13.19 -11.44
N LEU A 260 2.87 -13.43 -11.30
CA LEU A 260 2.27 -14.71 -10.97
C LEU A 260 1.66 -15.31 -12.23
N LEU A 261 2.05 -16.54 -12.55
CA LEU A 261 1.48 -17.30 -13.64
C LEU A 261 0.54 -18.39 -13.11
N LEU A 262 -0.72 -18.31 -13.51
CA LEU A 262 -1.74 -19.30 -13.19
C LEU A 262 -1.97 -20.17 -14.42
N THR A 263 -1.90 -21.48 -14.29
CA THR A 263 -1.96 -22.40 -15.43
C THR A 263 -2.78 -23.64 -15.12
N GLY A 264 -3.26 -24.33 -16.16
CA GLY A 264 -3.94 -25.62 -16.02
C GLY A 264 -3.00 -26.79 -15.78
N ASP A 265 -1.70 -26.62 -16.00
CA ASP A 265 -0.65 -27.62 -15.72
C ASP A 265 0.69 -26.93 -15.48
N ALA A 266 1.01 -26.71 -14.21
CA ALA A 266 2.26 -26.06 -13.81
C ALA A 266 3.52 -26.87 -14.18
N SER A 267 3.40 -28.17 -14.33
CA SER A 267 4.55 -29.03 -14.65
C SER A 267 5.03 -28.93 -16.10
N SER A 268 4.13 -28.57 -17.02
CA SER A 268 4.39 -28.38 -18.44
C SER A 268 4.48 -26.92 -18.89
N GLN A 269 4.17 -25.98 -17.99
CA GLN A 269 4.18 -24.55 -18.28
C GLN A 269 5.59 -23.97 -18.19
N ALA A 270 6.02 -23.27 -19.24
CA ALA A 270 7.21 -22.42 -19.16
C ALA A 270 6.95 -21.27 -18.18
N SER A 271 7.87 -21.07 -17.23
CA SER A 271 7.71 -20.05 -16.18
C SER A 271 8.20 -18.67 -16.59
N GLY A 272 9.07 -18.57 -17.61
CA GLY A 272 9.76 -17.31 -17.91
C GLY A 272 10.45 -16.77 -16.66
N ASN A 273 10.24 -15.48 -16.36
CA ASN A 273 10.68 -14.81 -15.14
C ASN A 273 9.58 -14.70 -14.07
N ALA A 274 8.49 -15.48 -14.19
CA ALA A 274 7.46 -15.48 -13.16
C ALA A 274 8.04 -15.89 -11.80
N SER A 275 7.69 -15.11 -10.76
CA SER A 275 8.11 -15.40 -9.38
C SER A 275 7.45 -16.68 -8.85
N GLN A 276 6.28 -17.00 -9.36
CA GLN A 276 5.51 -18.19 -9.01
C GLN A 276 4.72 -18.70 -10.22
N VAL A 277 4.59 -20.01 -10.31
CA VAL A 277 3.68 -20.69 -11.23
C VAL A 277 2.74 -21.55 -10.41
N LEU A 278 1.45 -21.30 -10.48
CA LEU A 278 0.43 -22.00 -9.71
C LEU A 278 -0.52 -22.77 -10.62
N ASP A 279 -0.83 -23.98 -10.21
CA ASP A 279 -1.75 -24.85 -10.92
C ASP A 279 -3.20 -24.55 -10.50
N LEU A 280 -4.02 -24.09 -11.45
CA LEU A 280 -5.43 -23.80 -11.26
C LEU A 280 -6.28 -25.02 -10.90
N SER A 281 -5.79 -26.23 -11.19
CA SER A 281 -6.47 -27.49 -10.86
C SER A 281 -6.29 -27.93 -9.40
N GLN A 282 -5.34 -27.33 -8.67
CA GLN A 282 -5.05 -27.67 -7.27
C GLN A 282 -5.87 -26.82 -6.31
N GLU A 283 -7.08 -27.29 -5.96
CA GLU A 283 -7.99 -26.60 -5.04
C GLU A 283 -7.38 -26.26 -3.67
N SER A 284 -6.41 -27.03 -3.21
CA SER A 284 -5.84 -26.88 -1.84
C SER A 284 -5.05 -25.60 -1.63
N PHE A 285 -4.54 -25.00 -2.70
CA PHE A 285 -3.62 -23.87 -2.61
C PHE A 285 -4.33 -22.50 -2.74
N LEU A 286 -5.31 -22.39 -3.64
CA LEU A 286 -5.83 -21.08 -4.05
C LEU A 286 -7.17 -20.70 -3.41
N GLY A 287 -7.88 -21.63 -2.79
CA GLY A 287 -9.12 -21.30 -2.12
C GLY A 287 -10.36 -22.01 -2.62
N VAL A 288 -11.46 -21.29 -2.76
CA VAL A 288 -12.76 -21.86 -3.15
C VAL A 288 -13.01 -21.61 -4.62
N GLY A 289 -13.34 -22.67 -5.36
CA GLY A 289 -13.64 -22.64 -6.77
C GLY A 289 -12.43 -22.94 -7.64
N SER A 290 -12.63 -22.99 -8.95
CA SER A 290 -11.60 -23.23 -9.95
C SER A 290 -11.99 -22.57 -11.27
N ILE A 291 -10.98 -22.24 -12.08
CA ILE A 291 -11.15 -21.91 -13.50
C ILE A 291 -10.51 -23.07 -14.27
N ASN A 292 -11.33 -23.98 -14.79
CA ASN A 292 -10.80 -25.16 -15.42
C ASN A 292 -10.36 -24.91 -16.87
N LEU A 293 -11.12 -24.13 -17.61
CA LEU A 293 -10.85 -23.85 -19.03
C LEU A 293 -11.37 -22.44 -19.37
N LEU A 294 -10.58 -21.71 -20.13
CA LEU A 294 -11.03 -20.47 -20.77
C LEU A 294 -11.80 -20.82 -22.05
N ALA A 295 -12.89 -20.08 -22.31
CA ALA A 295 -13.74 -20.39 -23.47
C ALA A 295 -13.05 -20.00 -24.78
N ASP A 296 -12.87 -20.93 -25.70
CA ASP A 296 -12.22 -20.71 -26.99
C ASP A 296 -12.90 -19.66 -27.88
N GLY A 297 -14.22 -19.57 -27.80
CA GLY A 297 -15.00 -18.71 -28.68
C GLY A 297 -15.26 -17.31 -28.12
N ARG A 298 -16.01 -17.22 -27.04
CA ARG A 298 -16.32 -15.96 -26.35
C ARG A 298 -16.24 -16.13 -24.85
N GLY A 299 -15.55 -15.22 -24.21
CA GLY A 299 -15.44 -15.21 -22.76
C GLY A 299 -15.13 -13.82 -22.21
N VAL A 300 -15.32 -13.68 -20.92
CA VAL A 300 -14.91 -12.53 -20.12
C VAL A 300 -14.13 -13.08 -18.93
N LEU A 301 -12.96 -12.55 -18.68
CA LEU A 301 -12.19 -12.78 -17.47
C LEU A 301 -12.06 -11.47 -16.71
N SER A 302 -12.46 -11.47 -15.44
CA SER A 302 -12.37 -10.31 -14.57
C SER A 302 -11.49 -10.62 -13.35
N LEU A 303 -10.58 -9.72 -13.05
CA LEU A 303 -9.85 -9.66 -11.79
C LEU A 303 -10.61 -8.77 -10.83
N ARG A 304 -10.93 -9.26 -9.65
CA ARG A 304 -11.76 -8.60 -8.65
C ARG A 304 -11.11 -8.63 -7.29
N TYR A 305 -11.43 -7.63 -6.47
CA TYR A 305 -10.98 -7.55 -5.08
C TYR A 305 -12.17 -7.35 -4.15
N THR A 306 -12.18 -8.04 -3.01
CA THR A 306 -13.16 -7.87 -1.95
C THR A 306 -12.47 -7.30 -0.73
N GLN A 307 -12.83 -6.10 -0.33
CA GLN A 307 -12.35 -5.55 0.94
C GLN A 307 -12.94 -6.35 2.11
N LEU A 308 -12.18 -6.45 3.21
CA LEU A 308 -12.54 -7.26 4.37
C LEU A 308 -13.93 -6.93 4.97
N ASP A 309 -14.39 -5.68 4.79
CA ASP A 309 -15.65 -5.17 5.34
C ASP A 309 -16.78 -5.07 4.28
N GLU A 310 -16.52 -5.46 3.04
CA GLU A 310 -17.50 -5.36 1.95
C GLU A 310 -18.05 -6.73 1.56
N ALA A 311 -19.36 -6.78 1.36
CA ALA A 311 -20.05 -8.02 0.98
C ALA A 311 -19.92 -8.36 -0.52
N GLN A 312 -19.49 -7.42 -1.35
CA GLN A 312 -19.41 -7.57 -2.81
C GLN A 312 -18.02 -7.23 -3.33
N PRO A 313 -17.46 -8.08 -4.22
CA PRO A 313 -16.22 -7.77 -4.90
C PRO A 313 -16.43 -6.62 -5.91
N TYR A 314 -15.45 -5.72 -6.00
CA TYR A 314 -15.39 -4.76 -7.10
C TYR A 314 -14.40 -5.22 -8.16
N GLU A 315 -14.72 -4.90 -9.41
CA GLU A 315 -13.91 -5.26 -10.55
C GLU A 315 -12.76 -4.26 -10.71
N ILE A 316 -11.54 -4.80 -10.73
CA ILE A 316 -10.33 -4.02 -10.94
C ILE A 316 -10.02 -3.92 -12.44
N MET A 317 -10.05 -5.07 -13.12
CA MET A 317 -9.71 -5.17 -14.51
C MET A 317 -10.47 -6.32 -15.17
N ASN A 318 -10.81 -6.16 -16.45
CA ASN A 318 -11.40 -7.23 -17.22
C ASN A 318 -10.82 -7.30 -18.64
N VAL A 319 -10.99 -8.45 -19.26
CA VAL A 319 -10.76 -8.69 -20.68
C VAL A 319 -11.92 -9.49 -21.23
N GLU A 320 -12.46 -9.03 -22.37
CA GLU A 320 -13.49 -9.74 -23.12
C GLU A 320 -12.95 -10.10 -24.50
N TRP A 321 -13.18 -11.34 -24.93
CA TRP A 321 -12.77 -11.82 -26.24
C TRP A 321 -13.91 -12.53 -26.97
N GLY A 322 -13.81 -12.60 -28.27
CA GLY A 322 -14.82 -13.18 -29.14
C GLY A 322 -16.03 -12.28 -29.36
N GLY A 323 -17.01 -12.78 -30.07
CA GLY A 323 -18.22 -12.01 -30.39
C GLY A 323 -17.92 -10.73 -31.20
N ASP A 324 -18.45 -9.60 -30.70
CA ASP A 324 -18.32 -8.27 -31.34
C ASP A 324 -17.12 -7.46 -30.85
N THR A 325 -16.28 -8.01 -29.96
CA THR A 325 -15.15 -7.27 -29.35
C THR A 325 -13.99 -7.02 -30.32
N GLY A 326 -13.92 -7.78 -31.43
CA GLY A 326 -12.78 -7.74 -32.33
C GLY A 326 -11.50 -8.41 -31.81
N LEU A 327 -11.49 -8.89 -30.57
CA LEU A 327 -10.39 -9.63 -29.98
C LEU A 327 -10.59 -11.12 -30.20
N PHE A 328 -9.72 -11.71 -31.00
CA PHE A 328 -9.71 -13.15 -31.27
C PHE A 328 -8.31 -13.68 -31.19
N THR A 329 -8.17 -14.88 -30.63
CA THR A 329 -6.91 -15.60 -30.64
C THR A 329 -6.95 -16.75 -31.63
N SER A 330 -5.93 -16.84 -32.46
CA SER A 330 -5.63 -18.06 -33.21
C SER A 330 -4.86 -19.02 -32.31
N LEU A 331 -4.70 -20.27 -32.75
CA LEU A 331 -3.93 -21.25 -32.04
C LEU A 331 -2.48 -20.75 -31.79
N GLY A 332 -2.05 -20.74 -30.55
CA GLY A 332 -0.72 -20.27 -30.14
C GLY A 332 -0.56 -18.76 -29.99
N GLN A 333 -1.65 -18.00 -30.02
CA GLN A 333 -1.66 -16.58 -29.76
C GLN A 333 -2.28 -16.30 -28.37
N SER A 334 -1.75 -15.32 -27.67
CA SER A 334 -2.30 -14.81 -26.41
C SER A 334 -2.98 -13.46 -26.60
N LEU A 335 -3.70 -13.01 -25.58
CA LEU A 335 -4.16 -11.63 -25.44
C LEU A 335 -3.29 -10.94 -24.40
N GLY A 336 -2.64 -9.84 -24.77
CA GLY A 336 -1.83 -9.02 -23.89
C GLY A 336 -2.46 -7.65 -23.64
N ALA A 337 -2.35 -7.18 -22.40
CA ALA A 337 -2.76 -5.84 -22.03
C ALA A 337 -1.75 -4.81 -22.56
N GLU A 338 -2.23 -3.74 -23.17
CA GLU A 338 -1.38 -2.67 -23.68
C GLU A 338 -0.88 -1.80 -22.52
N ARG A 339 0.44 -1.65 -22.46
CA ARG A 339 1.08 -0.74 -21.50
C ARG A 339 1.03 0.69 -22.01
N ASN A 340 0.58 1.61 -21.18
CA ASN A 340 0.66 3.05 -21.43
C ASN A 340 1.51 3.75 -20.36
N SER A 341 1.76 5.06 -20.53
CA SER A 341 2.56 5.87 -19.60
C SER A 341 1.98 5.96 -18.17
N ASN A 342 0.74 5.56 -17.98
CA ASN A 342 0.01 5.62 -16.71
C ASN A 342 -0.20 4.24 -16.08
N GLY A 343 0.47 3.20 -16.59
CA GLY A 343 0.32 1.82 -16.15
C GLY A 343 -0.38 0.94 -17.21
N PHE A 344 -1.23 0.01 -16.77
CA PHE A 344 -1.96 -0.89 -17.65
C PHE A 344 -3.26 -0.23 -18.11
N GLY A 345 -3.44 -0.17 -19.41
CA GLY A 345 -4.70 0.28 -19.99
C GLY A 345 -5.74 -0.84 -19.98
N ALA A 346 -7.00 -0.44 -20.12
CA ALA A 346 -8.10 -1.37 -20.40
C ALA A 346 -8.04 -1.94 -21.84
N ASN A 347 -7.04 -1.57 -22.62
CA ASN A 347 -6.88 -2.01 -24.00
C ASN A 347 -6.12 -3.33 -24.05
N TRP A 348 -6.64 -4.24 -24.84
CA TRP A 348 -6.06 -5.55 -25.09
C TRP A 348 -5.77 -5.73 -26.56
N SER A 349 -4.70 -6.44 -26.86
CA SER A 349 -4.34 -6.79 -28.24
C SER A 349 -3.90 -8.25 -28.34
N THR A 350 -3.99 -8.80 -29.56
CA THR A 350 -3.52 -10.15 -29.83
C THR A 350 -2.00 -10.17 -29.94
N GLN A 351 -1.37 -11.00 -29.12
CA GLN A 351 0.07 -11.22 -29.14
C GLN A 351 0.44 -12.40 -30.04
N GLN A 352 1.37 -12.19 -30.97
CA GLN A 352 1.83 -13.22 -31.88
C GLN A 352 2.84 -14.17 -31.23
N THR A 353 3.57 -13.66 -30.23
CA THR A 353 4.54 -14.42 -29.47
C THR A 353 4.20 -14.24 -28.00
N PRO A 354 3.54 -15.24 -27.41
CA PRO A 354 3.25 -15.25 -25.98
C PRO A 354 4.52 -15.20 -25.12
N THR A 355 4.47 -14.45 -24.04
CA THR A 355 5.60 -14.20 -23.14
C THR A 355 5.30 -14.58 -21.70
N PRO A 356 4.94 -15.85 -21.40
CA PRO A 356 4.52 -16.25 -20.05
C PRO A 356 5.61 -15.95 -19.02
N GLY A 357 5.25 -15.18 -18.00
CA GLY A 357 6.15 -14.77 -16.92
C GLY A 357 7.12 -13.65 -17.27
N ASP A 358 7.10 -13.15 -18.49
CA ASP A 358 7.95 -12.06 -18.93
C ASP A 358 7.08 -10.83 -19.18
N TYR A 359 6.94 -10.04 -18.14
CA TYR A 359 6.28 -8.75 -18.25
C TYR A 359 7.32 -7.67 -18.57
N LEU A 360 7.28 -7.13 -19.76
CA LEU A 360 8.16 -6.07 -20.27
C LEU A 360 7.43 -4.72 -20.36
#